data_5619696e33d25c091e9025fbef05b383
#
_entry.id   5619696e33d25c091e9025fbef05b383
#
_cell.length_a   1.000
_cell.length_b   1.000
_cell.length_c   1.000
_cell.angle_alpha   90.00
_cell.angle_beta   90.00
_cell.angle_gamma   90.00
#
_symmetry.space_group_name_H-M   'P 1'
#
loop_
_entity.id
_entity.type
_entity.pdbx_description
1 polymer ?
#
loop_
_entity_poly.entity_id
_entity_poly.type
_entity_poly.pdbx_seq_one_letter_code
_entity_poly.pdbx_strand_id
1 'polypeptide(L)'
;MTESRPVTILDVAKKAGVAVSSVSRALGNHPDVSETMRDKVTAAARELGYVPDPAAQSLRSGTTRLIGLVVRDFANPIFGEIINGIEGVFASAGYTLLVTDSGRDAPQEIQQINALKQRRVDALVLSTVDDTAATTRSAISGFTRPVLLLDRDFDENSVSRILHDHASGVKEATHDLLQLGHRNIALITGSMEIRPTRERIRGFLDAFEELRIAPDNAERVTGVFSASFARARTADLLSRPKGQRPTALISGGVQATIGILEGLSELGLRPGEDVSLVVCDDLPWLRVLRPRISAVSRDPEAMGRAAAELVLSMIKGGPVATVTLPTRYEARDTTRPVVGASIG
;
A
#
# COMPACT_ATOMS: atom_id res chain seq x y z
N MET A 1 40.90 -17.59 24.92
CA MET A 1 39.86 -16.53 24.94
C MET A 1 38.74 -17.07 25.79
N THR A 2 38.62 -16.60 27.02
CA THR A 2 37.54 -16.98 27.95
C THR A 2 36.25 -16.36 27.43
N GLU A 3 35.30 -17.20 27.00
CA GLU A 3 33.93 -16.75 26.71
C GLU A 3 33.37 -16.12 27.99
N SER A 4 33.23 -14.81 28.00
CA SER A 4 32.56 -14.14 29.11
C SER A 4 31.07 -14.48 29.04
N ARG A 5 30.56 -15.09 30.08
CA ARG A 5 29.13 -15.39 30.25
C ARG A 5 28.31 -14.11 29.95
N PRO A 6 27.25 -14.19 29.17
CA PRO A 6 26.39 -13.03 28.91
C PRO A 6 25.81 -12.49 30.23
N VAL A 7 25.82 -11.17 30.36
CA VAL A 7 25.26 -10.47 31.52
C VAL A 7 23.77 -10.70 31.59
N THR A 8 23.25 -11.03 32.76
CA THR A 8 21.84 -11.37 32.98
C THR A 8 21.14 -10.32 33.85
N ILE A 9 19.80 -10.34 33.87
CA ILE A 9 19.00 -9.50 34.77
C ILE A 9 19.35 -9.73 36.26
N LEU A 10 19.82 -10.94 36.62
CA LEU A 10 20.27 -11.26 37.96
C LEU A 10 21.54 -10.47 38.34
N ASP A 11 22.45 -10.28 37.39
CA ASP A 11 23.67 -9.52 37.60
C ASP A 11 23.37 -8.03 37.83
N VAL A 12 22.38 -7.49 37.07
CA VAL A 12 21.89 -6.13 37.28
C VAL A 12 21.21 -5.97 38.64
N ALA A 13 20.40 -6.93 39.06
CA ALA A 13 19.73 -6.93 40.36
C ALA A 13 20.74 -6.92 41.52
N LYS A 14 21.79 -7.76 41.42
CA LYS A 14 22.87 -7.82 42.38
C LYS A 14 23.67 -6.50 42.43
N LYS A 15 24.00 -5.93 41.28
CA LYS A 15 24.72 -4.64 41.15
C LYS A 15 23.92 -3.48 41.73
N ALA A 16 22.63 -3.42 41.38
CA ALA A 16 21.72 -2.37 41.85
C ALA A 16 21.24 -2.59 43.32
N GLY A 17 21.51 -3.75 43.93
CA GLY A 17 21.06 -4.06 45.29
C GLY A 17 19.55 -4.09 45.46
N VAL A 18 18.82 -4.63 44.45
CA VAL A 18 17.36 -4.69 44.40
C VAL A 18 16.87 -6.05 43.94
N ALA A 19 15.59 -6.37 44.13
CA ALA A 19 15.00 -7.62 43.66
C ALA A 19 14.94 -7.65 42.11
N VAL A 20 15.04 -8.84 41.50
CA VAL A 20 14.93 -9.03 40.04
C VAL A 20 13.61 -8.48 39.47
N SER A 21 12.53 -8.62 40.24
CA SER A 21 11.23 -8.04 39.87
C SER A 21 11.27 -6.51 39.81
N SER A 22 12.03 -5.86 40.70
CA SER A 22 12.21 -4.40 40.68
C SER A 22 13.05 -3.95 39.48
N VAL A 23 14.11 -4.68 39.11
CA VAL A 23 14.89 -4.42 37.90
C VAL A 23 13.99 -4.51 36.67
N SER A 24 13.19 -5.56 36.58
CA SER A 24 12.27 -5.76 35.47
C SER A 24 11.23 -4.66 35.31
N ARG A 25 10.65 -4.20 36.43
CA ARG A 25 9.69 -3.09 36.43
C ARG A 25 10.37 -1.76 36.08
N ALA A 26 11.58 -1.52 36.61
CA ALA A 26 12.32 -0.29 36.33
C ALA A 26 12.72 -0.19 34.85
N LEU A 27 13.30 -1.25 34.28
CA LEU A 27 13.65 -1.28 32.83
C LEU A 27 12.45 -1.33 31.89
N GLY A 28 11.31 -1.83 32.39
CA GLY A 28 10.02 -1.82 31.66
C GLY A 28 9.20 -0.53 31.81
N ASN A 29 9.75 0.52 32.40
CA ASN A 29 9.06 1.81 32.64
C ASN A 29 7.72 1.69 33.39
N HIS A 30 7.62 0.75 34.35
CA HIS A 30 6.37 0.58 35.11
C HIS A 30 6.06 1.83 35.94
N PRO A 31 4.79 2.32 35.96
CA PRO A 31 4.43 3.56 36.63
C PRO A 31 4.72 3.56 38.16
N ASP A 32 4.63 2.39 38.80
CA ASP A 32 4.83 2.27 40.26
C ASP A 32 6.32 2.30 40.66
N VAL A 33 7.27 2.45 39.76
CA VAL A 33 8.70 2.53 40.06
C VAL A 33 9.12 3.99 40.21
N SER A 34 9.69 4.34 41.39
CA SER A 34 10.18 5.69 41.62
C SER A 34 11.35 6.02 40.67
N GLU A 35 11.49 7.30 40.34
CA GLU A 35 12.53 7.82 39.47
C GLU A 35 13.93 7.42 40.00
N THR A 36 14.18 7.57 41.29
CA THR A 36 15.44 7.17 41.98
C THR A 36 15.75 5.68 41.79
N MET A 37 14.75 4.81 41.87
CA MET A 37 14.91 3.38 41.62
C MET A 37 15.21 3.10 40.14
N ARG A 38 14.56 3.79 39.25
CA ARG A 38 14.77 3.66 37.79
C ARG A 38 16.20 4.07 37.43
N ASP A 39 16.67 5.20 37.93
CA ASP A 39 18.02 5.70 37.66
C ASP A 39 19.09 4.73 38.18
N LYS A 40 18.90 4.22 39.40
CA LYS A 40 19.81 3.23 40.02
C LYS A 40 19.92 1.96 39.16
N VAL A 41 18.80 1.43 38.71
CA VAL A 41 18.78 0.21 37.87
C VAL A 41 19.33 0.48 36.47
N THR A 42 19.01 1.61 35.88
CA THR A 42 19.53 1.98 34.56
C THR A 42 21.04 2.19 34.57
N ALA A 43 21.57 2.84 35.61
CA ALA A 43 23.01 2.99 35.78
C ALA A 43 23.72 1.62 35.92
N ALA A 44 23.20 0.72 36.76
CA ALA A 44 23.74 -0.61 36.93
C ALA A 44 23.70 -1.44 35.62
N ALA A 45 22.60 -1.36 34.85
CA ALA A 45 22.48 -2.03 33.56
C ALA A 45 23.49 -1.50 32.54
N ARG A 46 23.68 -0.17 32.47
CA ARG A 46 24.65 0.48 31.59
C ARG A 46 26.10 0.08 31.94
N GLU A 47 26.48 0.11 33.23
CA GLU A 47 27.80 -0.26 33.66
C GLU A 47 28.16 -1.72 33.34
N LEU A 48 27.17 -2.62 33.38
CA LEU A 48 27.35 -4.03 33.08
C LEU A 48 27.23 -4.35 31.58
N GLY A 49 26.83 -3.39 30.75
CA GLY A 49 26.53 -3.64 29.35
C GLY A 49 25.31 -4.55 29.16
N TYR A 50 24.39 -4.57 30.14
CA TYR A 50 23.17 -5.39 30.04
C TYR A 50 22.19 -4.81 29.04
N VAL A 51 21.85 -5.60 28.06
CA VAL A 51 20.75 -5.32 27.12
C VAL A 51 19.58 -6.25 27.47
N PRO A 52 18.39 -5.72 27.79
CA PRO A 52 17.21 -6.54 28.03
C PRO A 52 16.92 -7.46 26.85
N ASP A 53 16.68 -8.74 27.11
CA ASP A 53 16.28 -9.69 26.08
C ASP A 53 14.80 -9.41 25.66
N PRO A 54 14.55 -9.01 24.40
CA PRO A 54 13.20 -8.74 23.92
C PRO A 54 12.27 -9.97 24.02
N ALA A 55 12.81 -11.19 23.85
CA ALA A 55 12.03 -12.42 23.97
C ALA A 55 11.55 -12.64 25.41
N ALA A 56 12.42 -12.40 26.41
CA ALA A 56 12.06 -12.47 27.82
C ALA A 56 11.08 -11.37 28.24
N GLN A 57 11.14 -10.19 27.62
CA GLN A 57 10.17 -9.11 27.84
C GLN A 57 8.80 -9.47 27.24
N SER A 58 8.77 -9.98 26.00
CA SER A 58 7.53 -10.34 25.31
C SER A 58 6.76 -11.46 26.01
N LEU A 59 7.45 -12.43 26.58
CA LEU A 59 6.85 -13.51 27.38
C LEU A 59 6.10 -12.98 28.62
N ARG A 60 6.56 -11.88 29.21
CA ARG A 60 5.93 -11.28 30.38
C ARG A 60 4.82 -10.28 30.03
N SER A 61 5.04 -9.43 29.03
CA SER A 61 4.07 -8.43 28.61
C SER A 61 2.94 -8.99 27.75
N GLY A 62 3.14 -10.16 27.14
CA GLY A 62 2.25 -10.73 26.14
C GLY A 62 2.28 -9.98 24.81
N THR A 63 3.21 -9.01 24.64
CA THR A 63 3.38 -8.21 23.42
C THR A 63 4.83 -8.24 22.96
N THR A 64 5.04 -8.28 21.65
CA THR A 64 6.39 -8.27 21.06
C THR A 64 6.84 -6.87 20.64
N ARG A 65 5.91 -5.91 20.58
CA ARG A 65 6.11 -4.59 19.98
C ARG A 65 6.55 -4.65 18.52
N LEU A 66 6.19 -5.74 17.83
CA LEU A 66 6.46 -5.92 16.41
C LEU A 66 5.14 -5.87 15.63
N ILE A 67 5.11 -5.13 14.55
CA ILE A 67 4.02 -5.12 13.58
C ILE A 67 4.54 -5.71 12.27
N GLY A 68 3.81 -6.66 11.69
CA GLY A 68 4.14 -7.22 10.38
C GLY A 68 3.45 -6.45 9.27
N LEU A 69 4.18 -6.16 8.21
CA LEU A 69 3.63 -5.63 6.95
C LEU A 69 4.07 -6.54 5.80
N VAL A 70 3.10 -7.08 5.08
CA VAL A 70 3.36 -7.78 3.81
C VAL A 70 2.90 -6.88 2.68
N VAL A 71 3.84 -6.47 1.84
CA VAL A 71 3.57 -5.78 0.58
C VAL A 71 3.76 -6.75 -0.58
N ARG A 72 3.17 -6.43 -1.72
CA ARG A 72 3.23 -7.31 -2.90
C ARG A 72 4.37 -7.02 -3.86
N ASP A 73 5.04 -5.86 -3.72
CA ASP A 73 6.04 -5.41 -4.69
C ASP A 73 6.82 -4.20 -4.16
N PHE A 74 8.05 -4.42 -3.71
CA PHE A 74 8.94 -3.33 -3.28
C PHE A 74 9.37 -2.40 -4.43
N ALA A 75 9.32 -2.86 -5.68
CA ALA A 75 9.64 -2.00 -6.82
C ALA A 75 8.56 -0.97 -7.13
N ASN A 76 7.37 -1.08 -6.53
CA ASN A 76 6.34 -0.06 -6.67
C ASN A 76 6.56 1.06 -5.64
N PRO A 77 6.93 2.29 -6.08
CA PRO A 77 7.31 3.40 -5.20
C PRO A 77 6.21 3.83 -4.22
N ILE A 78 4.95 3.54 -4.51
CA ILE A 78 3.81 3.83 -3.63
C ILE A 78 3.95 3.15 -2.26
N PHE A 79 4.51 1.93 -2.22
CA PHE A 79 4.72 1.26 -0.95
C PHE A 79 5.75 1.96 -0.07
N GLY A 80 6.73 2.66 -0.66
CA GLY A 80 7.68 3.49 0.10
C GLY A 80 6.97 4.60 0.87
N GLU A 81 6.05 5.33 0.21
CA GLU A 81 5.27 6.39 0.85
C GLU A 81 4.30 5.84 1.92
N ILE A 82 3.63 4.71 1.64
CA ILE A 82 2.78 4.03 2.63
C ILE A 82 3.59 3.61 3.86
N ILE A 83 4.77 3.00 3.65
CA ILE A 83 5.66 2.55 4.74
C ILE A 83 6.10 3.74 5.59
N ASN A 84 6.47 4.88 4.98
CA ASN A 84 6.83 6.10 5.72
C ASN A 84 5.68 6.57 6.62
N GLY A 85 4.45 6.59 6.10
CA GLY A 85 3.27 6.95 6.89
C GLY A 85 3.01 5.99 8.06
N ILE A 86 3.20 4.69 7.85
CA ILE A 86 3.04 3.65 8.87
C ILE A 86 4.14 3.78 9.94
N GLU A 87 5.39 3.88 9.51
CA GLU A 87 6.57 3.86 10.40
C GLU A 87 6.55 5.01 11.38
N GLY A 88 6.26 6.24 10.94
CA GLY A 88 6.21 7.42 11.80
C GLY A 88 5.22 7.27 12.96
N VAL A 89 4.07 6.64 12.74
CA VAL A 89 3.06 6.40 13.78
C VAL A 89 3.51 5.28 14.73
N PHE A 90 3.99 4.15 14.19
CA PHE A 90 4.39 3.01 15.01
C PHE A 90 5.63 3.30 15.85
N ALA A 91 6.65 3.98 15.28
CA ALA A 91 7.84 4.39 16.02
C ALA A 91 7.49 5.28 17.22
N SER A 92 6.58 6.25 17.02
CA SER A 92 6.07 7.13 18.11
C SER A 92 5.34 6.36 19.21
N ALA A 93 4.71 5.22 18.87
CA ALA A 93 4.03 4.33 19.80
C ALA A 93 4.95 3.23 20.40
N GLY A 94 6.23 3.21 20.03
CA GLY A 94 7.22 2.23 20.51
C GLY A 94 7.07 0.85 19.89
N TYR A 95 6.58 0.78 18.65
CA TYR A 95 6.52 -0.44 17.83
C TYR A 95 7.59 -0.42 16.75
N THR A 96 8.08 -1.59 16.37
CA THR A 96 8.97 -1.79 15.23
C THR A 96 8.20 -2.44 14.09
N LEU A 97 8.35 -1.90 12.89
CA LEU A 97 7.73 -2.43 11.67
C LEU A 97 8.65 -3.47 11.01
N LEU A 98 8.13 -4.67 10.78
CA LEU A 98 8.78 -5.73 9.99
C LEU A 98 8.11 -5.77 8.62
N VAL A 99 8.84 -5.37 7.59
CA VAL A 99 8.32 -5.32 6.21
C VAL A 99 8.84 -6.51 5.41
N THR A 100 7.94 -7.20 4.71
CA THR A 100 8.27 -8.31 3.82
C THR A 100 7.60 -8.11 2.46
N ASP A 101 8.20 -8.67 1.41
CA ASP A 101 7.67 -8.63 0.04
C ASP A 101 7.21 -10.02 -0.39
N SER A 102 6.01 -10.11 -0.95
CA SER A 102 5.52 -11.36 -1.55
C SER A 102 5.91 -11.52 -3.02
N GLY A 103 6.57 -10.54 -3.64
CA GLY A 103 7.01 -10.60 -5.03
C GLY A 103 5.88 -10.83 -6.05
N ARG A 104 4.65 -10.49 -5.70
CA ARG A 104 3.41 -10.78 -6.47
C ARG A 104 3.13 -12.28 -6.62
N ASP A 105 3.64 -13.09 -5.70
CA ASP A 105 3.48 -14.55 -5.68
C ASP A 105 2.64 -14.98 -4.47
N ALA A 106 1.49 -15.64 -4.72
CA ALA A 106 0.57 -16.03 -3.66
C ALA A 106 1.16 -17.08 -2.69
N PRO A 107 1.88 -18.12 -3.13
CA PRO A 107 2.62 -19.01 -2.26
C PRO A 107 3.62 -18.28 -1.36
N GLN A 108 4.39 -17.34 -1.91
CA GLN A 108 5.35 -16.55 -1.13
C GLN A 108 4.61 -15.64 -0.13
N GLU A 109 3.47 -15.06 -0.49
CA GLU A 109 2.64 -14.28 0.43
C GLU A 109 2.27 -15.09 1.67
N ILE A 110 1.79 -16.33 1.47
CA ILE A 110 1.44 -17.25 2.57
C ILE A 110 2.68 -17.56 3.46
N GLN A 111 3.84 -17.75 2.84
CA GLN A 111 5.09 -17.97 3.60
C GLN A 111 5.44 -16.76 4.47
N GLN A 112 5.31 -15.53 3.93
CA GLN A 112 5.57 -14.30 4.69
C GLN A 112 4.58 -14.10 5.84
N ILE A 113 3.28 -14.34 5.60
CA ILE A 113 2.25 -14.29 6.64
C ILE A 113 2.60 -15.28 7.78
N ASN A 114 2.94 -16.54 7.44
CA ASN A 114 3.30 -17.54 8.42
C ASN A 114 4.61 -17.20 9.17
N ALA A 115 5.60 -16.64 8.50
CA ALA A 115 6.84 -16.20 9.11
C ALA A 115 6.61 -15.08 10.15
N LEU A 116 5.72 -14.12 9.85
CA LEU A 116 5.32 -13.07 10.78
C LEU A 116 4.52 -13.63 11.97
N LYS A 117 3.62 -14.60 11.71
CA LYS A 117 2.88 -15.31 12.76
C LYS A 117 3.83 -16.04 13.72
N GLN A 118 4.84 -16.72 13.21
CA GLN A 118 5.86 -17.39 14.04
C GLN A 118 6.68 -16.39 14.90
N ARG A 119 6.91 -15.17 14.39
CA ARG A 119 7.54 -14.07 15.14
C ARG A 119 6.61 -13.41 16.15
N ARG A 120 5.34 -13.87 16.23
CA ARG A 120 4.33 -13.38 17.16
C ARG A 120 4.11 -11.86 17.04
N VAL A 121 4.08 -11.33 15.82
CA VAL A 121 3.77 -9.90 15.63
C VAL A 121 2.43 -9.56 16.29
N ASP A 122 2.32 -8.36 16.86
CA ASP A 122 1.14 -7.90 17.58
C ASP A 122 -0.01 -7.50 16.65
N ALA A 123 0.28 -7.26 15.36
CA ALA A 123 -0.71 -7.10 14.30
C ALA A 123 -0.08 -7.39 12.93
N LEU A 124 -0.94 -7.65 11.94
CA LEU A 124 -0.57 -7.83 10.54
C LEU A 124 -1.25 -6.75 9.68
N VAL A 125 -0.46 -6.08 8.85
CA VAL A 125 -0.93 -5.22 7.76
C VAL A 125 -0.61 -5.92 6.45
N LEU A 126 -1.57 -6.02 5.53
CA LEU A 126 -1.44 -6.83 4.32
C LEU A 126 -1.97 -6.09 3.08
N SER A 127 -1.13 -5.97 2.05
CA SER A 127 -1.56 -5.65 0.69
C SER A 127 -1.46 -6.92 -0.16
N THR A 128 -2.51 -7.77 -0.13
CA THR A 128 -2.51 -9.08 -0.78
C THR A 128 -2.37 -9.01 -2.30
N VAL A 129 -1.83 -10.05 -2.90
CA VAL A 129 -1.73 -10.23 -4.36
C VAL A 129 -3.07 -10.51 -5.00
N ASP A 130 -3.97 -11.22 -4.28
CA ASP A 130 -5.30 -11.62 -4.73
C ASP A 130 -6.27 -11.54 -3.56
N ASP A 131 -7.25 -10.65 -3.64
CA ASP A 131 -8.27 -10.48 -2.59
C ASP A 131 -9.49 -11.40 -2.78
N THR A 132 -9.43 -12.32 -3.75
CA THR A 132 -10.41 -13.38 -3.94
C THR A 132 -9.89 -14.76 -3.46
N ALA A 133 -8.58 -14.88 -3.19
CA ALA A 133 -7.94 -16.15 -2.87
C ALA A 133 -8.36 -16.72 -1.51
N ALA A 134 -8.96 -17.91 -1.54
CA ALA A 134 -9.33 -18.65 -0.33
C ALA A 134 -8.12 -19.03 0.55
N THR A 135 -6.96 -19.25 -0.08
CA THR A 135 -5.71 -19.58 0.62
C THR A 135 -5.21 -18.44 1.49
N THR A 136 -5.19 -17.21 0.97
CA THR A 136 -4.82 -16.01 1.75
C THR A 136 -5.83 -15.77 2.88
N ARG A 137 -7.14 -15.89 2.61
CA ARG A 137 -8.17 -15.80 3.65
C ARG A 137 -7.93 -16.82 4.76
N SER A 138 -7.64 -18.08 4.41
CA SER A 138 -7.33 -19.13 5.39
C SER A 138 -6.08 -18.80 6.22
N ALA A 139 -5.04 -18.24 5.62
CA ALA A 139 -3.82 -17.86 6.33
C ALA A 139 -4.06 -16.75 7.35
N ILE A 140 -4.87 -15.75 7.00
CA ILE A 140 -5.19 -14.64 7.92
C ILE A 140 -6.25 -15.01 8.96
N SER A 141 -7.22 -15.89 8.66
CA SER A 141 -8.20 -16.36 9.64
C SER A 141 -7.56 -17.10 10.80
N GLY A 142 -6.40 -17.72 10.57
CA GLY A 142 -5.58 -18.33 11.62
C GLY A 142 -4.76 -17.31 12.45
N PHE A 143 -4.87 -16.00 12.19
CA PHE A 143 -4.21 -14.95 12.95
C PHE A 143 -5.07 -14.55 14.15
N THR A 144 -4.54 -14.70 15.37
CA THR A 144 -5.26 -14.36 16.61
C THR A 144 -5.08 -12.90 17.02
N ARG A 145 -4.32 -12.14 16.26
CA ARG A 145 -4.02 -10.72 16.46
C ARG A 145 -4.72 -9.89 15.37
N PRO A 146 -4.87 -8.58 15.55
CA PRO A 146 -5.49 -7.71 14.54
C PRO A 146 -4.88 -7.87 13.16
N VAL A 147 -5.74 -7.91 12.13
CA VAL A 147 -5.35 -7.90 10.72
C VAL A 147 -5.99 -6.69 10.04
N LEU A 148 -5.21 -5.96 9.25
CA LEU A 148 -5.66 -4.83 8.45
C LEU A 148 -5.25 -5.01 6.99
N LEU A 149 -6.19 -4.80 6.08
CA LEU A 149 -5.95 -4.83 4.64
C LEU A 149 -5.69 -3.42 4.10
N LEU A 150 -4.65 -3.30 3.26
CA LEU A 150 -4.31 -2.08 2.53
C LEU A 150 -4.83 -2.16 1.10
N ASP A 151 -5.83 -1.33 0.79
CA ASP A 151 -6.41 -1.19 -0.56
C ASP A 151 -6.89 -2.52 -1.15
N ARG A 152 -7.39 -3.39 -0.26
CA ARG A 152 -7.89 -4.73 -0.55
C ARG A 152 -9.19 -4.99 0.18
N ASP A 153 -9.98 -5.87 -0.36
CA ASP A 153 -11.29 -6.20 0.17
C ASP A 153 -11.57 -7.71 0.08
N PHE A 154 -11.47 -8.36 1.22
CA PHE A 154 -12.11 -9.66 1.37
C PHE A 154 -13.56 -9.44 1.83
N ASP A 155 -14.47 -10.26 1.35
CA ASP A 155 -15.87 -10.24 1.79
C ASP A 155 -16.00 -10.87 3.20
N GLU A 156 -15.34 -10.22 4.17
CA GLU A 156 -15.32 -10.65 5.58
C GLU A 156 -15.40 -9.43 6.50
N ASN A 157 -16.37 -9.46 7.42
CA ASN A 157 -16.56 -8.39 8.40
C ASN A 157 -15.54 -8.41 9.56
N SER A 158 -14.65 -9.39 9.60
CA SER A 158 -13.69 -9.59 10.69
C SER A 158 -12.35 -8.85 10.51
N VAL A 159 -12.14 -8.22 9.34
CA VAL A 159 -10.85 -7.61 8.98
C VAL A 159 -11.03 -6.12 8.71
N SER A 160 -10.20 -5.30 9.34
CA SER A 160 -10.18 -3.85 9.08
C SER A 160 -9.56 -3.53 7.72
N ARG A 161 -9.98 -2.41 7.13
CA ARG A 161 -9.54 -2.00 5.80
C ARG A 161 -9.24 -0.51 5.75
N ILE A 162 -8.15 -0.15 5.08
CA ILE A 162 -7.96 1.20 4.56
C ILE A 162 -8.00 1.12 3.03
N LEU A 163 -8.91 1.83 2.43
CA LEU A 163 -9.22 1.79 1.00
C LEU A 163 -9.01 3.16 0.37
N HIS A 164 -8.77 3.20 -0.95
CA HIS A 164 -8.97 4.41 -1.75
C HIS A 164 -10.26 4.30 -2.58
N ASP A 165 -10.90 5.43 -2.83
CA ASP A 165 -12.02 5.55 -3.75
C ASP A 165 -11.50 5.68 -5.20
N HIS A 166 -11.03 4.55 -5.74
CA HIS A 166 -10.49 4.50 -7.09
C HIS A 166 -11.54 4.80 -8.16
N ALA A 167 -12.81 4.51 -7.87
CA ALA A 167 -13.88 4.71 -8.84
C ALA A 167 -14.13 6.19 -9.12
N SER A 168 -14.22 7.02 -8.09
CA SER A 168 -14.50 8.45 -8.24
C SER A 168 -13.44 9.16 -9.08
N GLY A 169 -12.14 8.98 -8.78
CA GLY A 169 -11.10 9.66 -9.53
C GLY A 169 -10.99 9.20 -10.99
N VAL A 170 -11.18 7.89 -11.27
CA VAL A 170 -11.20 7.40 -12.67
C VAL A 170 -12.47 7.85 -13.39
N LYS A 171 -13.61 7.94 -12.69
CA LYS A 171 -14.84 8.50 -13.26
C LYS A 171 -14.65 9.96 -13.68
N GLU A 172 -14.08 10.80 -12.80
CA GLU A 172 -13.77 12.20 -13.12
C GLU A 172 -12.86 12.32 -14.34
N ALA A 173 -11.77 11.54 -14.39
CA ALA A 173 -10.84 11.54 -15.53
C ALA A 173 -11.51 11.09 -16.84
N THR A 174 -12.33 10.04 -16.77
CA THR A 174 -13.05 9.54 -17.95
C THR A 174 -14.09 10.53 -18.44
N HIS A 175 -14.80 11.18 -17.50
CA HIS A 175 -15.77 12.21 -17.79
C HIS A 175 -15.12 13.40 -18.53
N ASP A 176 -13.94 13.87 -18.08
CA ASP A 176 -13.18 14.92 -18.75
C ASP A 176 -12.80 14.50 -20.19
N LEU A 177 -12.27 13.30 -20.38
CA LEU A 177 -11.95 12.78 -21.72
C LEU A 177 -13.18 12.72 -22.62
N LEU A 178 -14.34 12.30 -22.10
CA LEU A 178 -15.59 12.26 -22.87
C LEU A 178 -16.07 13.67 -23.24
N GLN A 179 -15.92 14.66 -22.35
CA GLN A 179 -16.21 16.07 -22.63
C GLN A 179 -15.25 16.67 -23.67
N LEU A 180 -13.98 16.25 -23.69
CA LEU A 180 -13.01 16.62 -24.72
C LEU A 180 -13.26 15.94 -26.08
N GLY A 181 -14.36 15.17 -26.20
CA GLY A 181 -14.80 14.54 -27.44
C GLY A 181 -14.25 13.14 -27.69
N HIS A 182 -13.47 12.58 -26.79
CA HIS A 182 -13.02 11.20 -26.91
C HIS A 182 -14.21 10.24 -26.80
N ARG A 183 -14.23 9.21 -27.66
CA ARG A 183 -15.24 8.15 -27.64
C ARG A 183 -14.60 6.77 -27.64
N ASN A 184 -13.40 6.65 -28.22
CA ASN A 184 -12.59 5.45 -28.22
C ASN A 184 -11.49 5.63 -27.16
N ILE A 185 -11.72 5.07 -25.97
CA ILE A 185 -10.84 5.21 -24.78
C ILE A 185 -10.49 3.81 -24.29
N ALA A 186 -9.21 3.58 -23.99
CA ALA A 186 -8.76 2.31 -23.41
C ALA A 186 -8.20 2.51 -21.99
N LEU A 187 -8.73 1.74 -21.04
CA LEU A 187 -8.19 1.60 -19.69
C LEU A 187 -7.31 0.36 -19.63
N ILE A 188 -6.00 0.53 -19.45
CA ILE A 188 -5.02 -0.55 -19.29
C ILE A 188 -4.70 -0.70 -17.80
N THR A 189 -5.07 -1.83 -17.19
CA THR A 189 -4.97 -2.04 -15.75
C THR A 189 -4.55 -3.47 -15.40
N GLY A 190 -4.49 -3.80 -14.11
CA GLY A 190 -4.07 -5.09 -13.59
C GLY A 190 -5.16 -6.17 -13.64
N SER A 191 -4.94 -7.25 -12.85
CA SER A 191 -5.88 -8.35 -12.71
C SER A 191 -7.19 -7.92 -12.05
N MET A 192 -8.29 -8.56 -12.47
CA MET A 192 -9.62 -8.42 -11.84
C MET A 192 -9.69 -9.00 -10.41
N GLU A 193 -8.68 -9.76 -10.00
CA GLU A 193 -8.59 -10.39 -8.69
C GLU A 193 -8.33 -9.38 -7.56
N ILE A 194 -8.03 -8.12 -7.89
CA ILE A 194 -7.81 -7.07 -6.92
C ILE A 194 -8.83 -5.94 -7.02
N ARG A 195 -9.29 -5.48 -5.85
CA ARG A 195 -10.26 -4.40 -5.72
C ARG A 195 -9.90 -3.14 -6.53
N PRO A 196 -8.67 -2.59 -6.48
CA PRO A 196 -8.34 -1.38 -7.24
C PRO A 196 -8.63 -1.48 -8.73
N THR A 197 -8.42 -2.64 -9.35
CA THR A 197 -8.76 -2.86 -10.77
C THR A 197 -10.27 -2.83 -10.98
N ARG A 198 -11.04 -3.56 -10.16
CA ARG A 198 -12.51 -3.59 -10.27
C ARG A 198 -13.12 -2.20 -10.09
N GLU A 199 -12.65 -1.45 -9.10
CA GLU A 199 -13.13 -0.10 -8.84
C GLU A 199 -12.78 0.89 -9.96
N ARG A 200 -11.57 0.81 -10.52
CA ARG A 200 -11.19 1.65 -11.68
C ARG A 200 -12.06 1.36 -12.90
N ILE A 201 -12.32 0.09 -13.16
CA ILE A 201 -13.23 -0.31 -14.27
C ILE A 201 -14.65 0.18 -14.00
N ARG A 202 -15.13 0.07 -12.77
CA ARG A 202 -16.44 0.61 -12.38
C ARG A 202 -16.53 2.11 -12.67
N GLY A 203 -15.60 2.91 -12.12
CA GLY A 203 -15.57 4.36 -12.35
C GLY A 203 -15.43 4.73 -13.83
N PHE A 204 -14.64 3.96 -14.60
CA PHE A 204 -14.52 4.13 -16.04
C PHE A 204 -15.87 3.96 -16.76
N LEU A 205 -16.64 2.93 -16.44
CA LEU A 205 -17.95 2.68 -17.04
C LEU A 205 -19.03 3.64 -16.54
N ASP A 206 -19.01 3.97 -15.24
CA ASP A 206 -19.96 4.92 -14.62
C ASP A 206 -19.95 6.28 -15.32
N ALA A 207 -18.79 6.73 -15.82
CA ALA A 207 -18.68 7.99 -16.56
C ALA A 207 -19.44 7.96 -17.92
N PHE A 208 -19.38 6.83 -18.63
CA PHE A 208 -20.15 6.63 -19.86
C PHE A 208 -21.65 6.60 -19.59
N GLU A 209 -22.07 5.90 -18.54
CA GLU A 209 -23.47 5.80 -18.13
C GLU A 209 -24.04 7.19 -17.73
N GLU A 210 -23.32 7.95 -16.91
CA GLU A 210 -23.71 9.29 -16.46
C GLU A 210 -23.95 10.26 -17.63
N LEU A 211 -23.10 10.21 -18.65
CA LEU A 211 -23.23 11.02 -19.85
C LEU A 211 -24.18 10.41 -20.92
N ARG A 212 -24.73 9.23 -20.64
CA ARG A 212 -25.60 8.48 -21.59
C ARG A 212 -24.90 8.20 -22.93
N ILE A 213 -23.59 7.94 -22.89
CA ILE A 213 -22.79 7.57 -24.04
C ILE A 213 -22.64 6.05 -24.05
N ALA A 214 -22.93 5.41 -25.18
CA ALA A 214 -22.76 3.97 -25.33
C ALA A 214 -21.24 3.61 -25.19
N PRO A 215 -20.89 2.62 -24.36
CA PRO A 215 -19.49 2.26 -24.12
C PRO A 215 -18.93 1.28 -25.19
N ASP A 216 -19.40 1.39 -26.44
CA ASP A 216 -19.08 0.44 -27.52
C ASP A 216 -17.57 0.41 -27.84
N ASN A 217 -16.88 1.54 -27.65
CA ASN A 217 -15.44 1.68 -27.84
C ASN A 217 -14.69 1.95 -26.52
N ALA A 218 -15.28 1.58 -25.38
CA ALA A 218 -14.66 1.65 -24.05
C ALA A 218 -13.88 0.36 -23.77
N GLU A 219 -12.59 0.33 -24.11
CA GLU A 219 -11.78 -0.86 -23.95
C GLU A 219 -11.23 -1.02 -22.53
N ARG A 220 -11.39 -2.21 -21.95
CA ARG A 220 -10.88 -2.59 -20.65
C ARG A 220 -9.84 -3.68 -20.83
N VAL A 221 -8.57 -3.30 -20.76
CA VAL A 221 -7.45 -4.19 -20.96
C VAL A 221 -6.91 -4.61 -19.59
N THR A 222 -7.26 -5.81 -19.18
CA THR A 222 -6.87 -6.37 -17.88
C THR A 222 -5.86 -7.51 -18.06
N GLY A 223 -4.99 -7.69 -17.08
CA GLY A 223 -4.02 -8.78 -17.11
C GLY A 223 -2.96 -8.66 -16.02
N VAL A 224 -1.78 -9.21 -16.27
CA VAL A 224 -0.66 -9.12 -15.34
C VAL A 224 -0.25 -7.65 -15.15
N PHE A 225 -0.17 -7.21 -13.91
CA PHE A 225 0.22 -5.84 -13.58
C PHE A 225 1.74 -5.64 -13.76
N SER A 226 2.18 -5.53 -15.01
CA SER A 226 3.60 -5.33 -15.38
C SER A 226 3.74 -4.31 -16.50
N ALA A 227 4.91 -3.66 -16.56
CA ALA A 227 5.24 -2.72 -17.63
C ALA A 227 5.26 -3.42 -18.99
N SER A 228 5.82 -4.62 -19.08
CA SER A 228 5.89 -5.40 -20.33
C SER A 228 4.51 -5.73 -20.91
N PHE A 229 3.54 -6.11 -20.05
CA PHE A 229 2.17 -6.31 -20.48
C PHE A 229 1.55 -5.02 -21.03
N ALA A 230 1.64 -3.92 -20.27
CA ALA A 230 1.06 -2.65 -20.68
C ALA A 230 1.71 -2.11 -21.96
N ARG A 231 3.03 -2.26 -22.14
CA ARG A 231 3.76 -1.92 -23.36
C ARG A 231 3.22 -2.69 -24.57
N ALA A 232 3.12 -4.01 -24.47
CA ALA A 232 2.59 -4.85 -25.54
C ALA A 232 1.15 -4.47 -25.91
N ARG A 233 0.28 -4.25 -24.91
CA ARG A 233 -1.12 -3.83 -25.15
C ARG A 233 -1.21 -2.44 -25.77
N THR A 234 -0.36 -1.51 -25.37
CA THR A 234 -0.28 -0.17 -25.98
C THR A 234 0.09 -0.26 -27.46
N ALA A 235 1.10 -1.07 -27.79
CA ALA A 235 1.49 -1.30 -29.16
C ALA A 235 0.35 -1.92 -29.99
N ASP A 236 -0.31 -2.96 -29.47
CA ASP A 236 -1.45 -3.59 -30.15
C ASP A 236 -2.59 -2.60 -30.44
N LEU A 237 -2.95 -1.78 -29.45
CA LEU A 237 -4.05 -0.82 -29.55
C LEU A 237 -3.77 0.30 -30.55
N LEU A 238 -2.57 0.87 -30.48
CA LEU A 238 -2.21 2.05 -31.27
C LEU A 238 -1.69 1.72 -32.67
N SER A 239 -1.38 0.45 -32.96
CA SER A 239 -1.05 -0.03 -34.32
C SER A 239 -2.29 -0.30 -35.18
N ARG A 240 -3.50 -0.24 -34.63
CA ARG A 240 -4.76 -0.43 -35.37
C ARG A 240 -4.99 0.69 -36.39
N PRO A 241 -5.85 0.47 -37.39
CA PRO A 241 -6.27 1.53 -38.32
C PRO A 241 -6.80 2.77 -37.62
N LYS A 242 -6.56 3.95 -38.17
CA LYS A 242 -6.83 5.26 -37.53
C LYS A 242 -8.25 5.43 -36.93
N GLY A 243 -9.28 4.80 -37.50
CA GLY A 243 -10.65 4.85 -36.96
C GLY A 243 -10.96 3.82 -35.87
N GLN A 244 -10.04 2.87 -35.58
CA GLN A 244 -10.25 1.78 -34.62
C GLN A 244 -9.33 1.88 -33.40
N ARG A 245 -8.30 2.74 -33.46
CA ARG A 245 -7.39 2.91 -32.32
C ARG A 245 -7.96 3.88 -31.28
N PRO A 246 -7.70 3.66 -30.00
CA PRO A 246 -8.11 4.61 -28.97
C PRO A 246 -7.43 5.97 -29.19
N THR A 247 -8.19 7.04 -28.92
CA THR A 247 -7.70 8.43 -28.94
C THR A 247 -7.27 8.90 -27.55
N ALA A 248 -7.61 8.12 -26.53
CA ALA A 248 -7.15 8.35 -25.16
C ALA A 248 -6.86 7.03 -24.45
N LEU A 249 -5.85 7.05 -23.59
CA LEU A 249 -5.45 5.95 -22.72
C LEU A 249 -5.56 6.37 -21.27
N ILE A 250 -6.06 5.45 -20.43
CA ILE A 250 -6.02 5.57 -18.96
C ILE A 250 -5.13 4.44 -18.43
N SER A 251 -4.10 4.81 -17.67
CA SER A 251 -3.24 3.85 -16.98
C SER A 251 -3.79 3.50 -15.61
N GLY A 252 -3.95 2.22 -15.32
CA GLY A 252 -4.44 1.73 -14.03
C GLY A 252 -3.37 1.59 -12.95
N GLY A 253 -2.26 2.35 -13.02
CA GLY A 253 -1.23 2.42 -11.96
C GLY A 253 0.20 2.40 -12.51
N VAL A 254 1.18 2.48 -11.60
CA VAL A 254 2.59 2.78 -11.92
C VAL A 254 3.18 1.88 -13.00
N GLN A 255 3.04 0.56 -12.90
CA GLN A 255 3.59 -0.37 -13.88
C GLN A 255 2.93 -0.23 -15.26
N ALA A 256 1.64 0.00 -15.29
CA ALA A 256 0.93 0.28 -16.54
C ALA A 256 1.38 1.62 -17.14
N THR A 257 1.62 2.65 -16.34
CA THR A 257 2.14 3.94 -16.78
C THR A 257 3.50 3.80 -17.48
N ILE A 258 4.43 3.08 -16.84
CA ILE A 258 5.75 2.82 -17.41
C ILE A 258 5.61 2.13 -18.78
N GLY A 259 4.85 1.04 -18.84
CA GLY A 259 4.67 0.30 -20.08
C GLY A 259 3.95 1.08 -21.19
N ILE A 260 2.97 1.91 -20.84
CA ILE A 260 2.31 2.80 -21.81
C ILE A 260 3.31 3.80 -22.38
N LEU A 261 4.11 4.46 -21.54
CA LEU A 261 5.11 5.43 -21.98
C LEU A 261 6.19 4.78 -22.84
N GLU A 262 6.66 3.57 -22.48
CA GLU A 262 7.57 2.77 -23.34
C GLU A 262 6.95 2.46 -24.70
N GLY A 263 5.70 1.96 -24.72
CA GLY A 263 5.00 1.64 -25.96
C GLY A 263 4.75 2.86 -26.86
N LEU A 264 4.40 4.01 -26.26
CA LEU A 264 4.30 5.27 -27.01
C LEU A 264 5.64 5.69 -27.61
N SER A 265 6.72 5.60 -26.84
CA SER A 265 8.07 5.93 -27.31
C SER A 265 8.52 5.03 -28.46
N GLU A 266 8.29 3.72 -28.40
CA GLU A 266 8.60 2.75 -29.47
C GLU A 266 7.83 3.05 -30.77
N LEU A 267 6.59 3.53 -30.66
CA LEU A 267 5.77 3.93 -31.82
C LEU A 267 6.05 5.35 -32.31
N GLY A 268 6.93 6.10 -31.63
CA GLY A 268 7.21 7.50 -31.95
C GLY A 268 6.01 8.43 -31.66
N LEU A 269 5.09 8.01 -30.79
CA LEU A 269 3.90 8.77 -30.41
C LEU A 269 4.14 9.56 -29.12
N ARG A 270 3.54 10.74 -29.03
CA ARG A 270 3.68 11.65 -27.89
C ARG A 270 2.39 11.77 -27.11
N PRO A 271 2.42 11.57 -25.76
CA PRO A 271 1.25 11.80 -24.95
C PRO A 271 0.79 13.27 -25.00
N GLY A 272 -0.52 13.49 -25.14
CA GLY A 272 -1.12 14.80 -25.26
C GLY A 272 -1.08 15.42 -26.69
N GLU A 273 -0.27 14.88 -27.60
CA GLU A 273 -0.25 15.33 -29.01
C GLU A 273 -0.93 14.29 -29.92
N ASP A 274 -0.46 13.04 -29.85
CA ASP A 274 -0.95 11.95 -30.71
C ASP A 274 -2.06 11.14 -30.03
N VAL A 275 -2.01 11.02 -28.71
CA VAL A 275 -3.00 10.33 -27.88
C VAL A 275 -3.09 10.99 -26.51
N SER A 276 -4.30 11.23 -26.01
CA SER A 276 -4.48 11.71 -24.65
C SER A 276 -4.10 10.62 -23.64
N LEU A 277 -3.48 11.02 -22.54
CA LEU A 277 -3.04 10.10 -21.49
C LEU A 277 -3.40 10.60 -20.10
N VAL A 278 -4.10 9.75 -19.36
CA VAL A 278 -4.30 9.90 -17.90
C VAL A 278 -3.64 8.73 -17.19
N VAL A 279 -2.99 8.97 -16.06
CA VAL A 279 -2.39 7.91 -15.25
C VAL A 279 -3.01 7.85 -13.85
N CYS A 280 -3.15 6.65 -13.30
CA CYS A 280 -3.41 6.48 -11.88
C CYS A 280 -2.07 6.44 -11.14
N ASP A 281 -2.06 7.05 -9.92
CA ASP A 281 -0.86 7.25 -9.09
C ASP A 281 0.05 8.39 -9.59
N ASP A 282 -0.11 9.56 -9.01
CA ASP A 282 0.59 10.80 -9.39
C ASP A 282 1.97 10.88 -8.75
N LEU A 283 2.95 10.22 -9.36
CA LEU A 283 4.33 10.26 -8.90
C LEU A 283 5.00 11.61 -9.21
N PRO A 284 5.93 12.08 -8.35
CA PRO A 284 6.56 13.41 -8.49
C PRO A 284 7.17 13.71 -9.86
N TRP A 285 7.77 12.72 -10.52
CA TRP A 285 8.38 12.89 -11.83
C TRP A 285 7.36 13.13 -12.97
N LEU A 286 6.11 12.70 -12.81
CA LEU A 286 5.03 12.98 -13.79
C LEU A 286 4.70 14.47 -13.89
N ARG A 287 4.91 15.21 -12.82
CA ARG A 287 4.65 16.65 -12.73
C ARG A 287 5.75 17.51 -13.40
N VAL A 288 6.96 16.96 -13.51
CA VAL A 288 8.11 17.67 -14.07
C VAL A 288 8.41 17.33 -15.52
N LEU A 289 7.82 16.25 -16.04
CA LEU A 289 7.90 15.92 -17.47
C LEU A 289 7.33 17.04 -18.34
N ARG A 290 7.69 17.03 -19.61
CA ARG A 290 7.11 17.87 -20.65
C ARG A 290 6.70 17.00 -21.84
N PRO A 291 5.40 16.88 -22.09
CA PRO A 291 4.24 17.46 -21.37
C PRO A 291 4.05 16.90 -19.93
N ARG A 292 3.44 17.68 -19.03
CA ARG A 292 3.06 17.21 -17.69
C ARG A 292 1.91 16.21 -17.84
N ILE A 293 2.02 15.09 -17.17
CA ILE A 293 1.05 14.00 -17.31
C ILE A 293 -0.18 14.24 -16.41
N SER A 294 -1.39 14.18 -16.99
CA SER A 294 -2.66 14.21 -16.26
C SER A 294 -2.79 12.97 -15.39
N ALA A 295 -3.27 13.13 -14.16
CA ALA A 295 -3.21 12.03 -13.20
C ALA A 295 -4.45 11.96 -12.30
N VAL A 296 -4.80 10.74 -11.90
CA VAL A 296 -5.65 10.46 -10.73
C VAL A 296 -4.72 10.28 -9.53
N SER A 297 -4.71 11.27 -8.66
CA SER A 297 -3.86 11.32 -7.46
C SER A 297 -4.55 10.68 -6.26
N ARG A 298 -3.74 10.19 -5.32
CA ARG A 298 -4.11 9.73 -3.99
C ARG A 298 -3.00 10.09 -3.01
N ASP A 299 -3.25 9.98 -1.72
CA ASP A 299 -2.25 10.22 -0.67
C ASP A 299 -1.83 8.88 -0.02
N PRO A 300 -0.73 8.24 -0.50
CA PRO A 300 -0.28 6.97 0.06
C PRO A 300 0.24 7.10 1.49
N GLU A 301 0.85 8.24 1.85
CA GLU A 301 1.35 8.48 3.19
C GLU A 301 0.19 8.63 4.19
N ALA A 302 -0.89 9.34 3.82
CA ALA A 302 -2.10 9.40 4.63
C ALA A 302 -2.74 8.02 4.81
N MET A 303 -2.70 7.15 3.78
CA MET A 303 -3.14 5.76 3.90
C MET A 303 -2.30 5.02 4.95
N GLY A 304 -0.98 5.19 4.92
CA GLY A 304 -0.07 4.59 5.90
C GLY A 304 -0.37 5.06 7.32
N ARG A 305 -0.54 6.37 7.53
CA ARG A 305 -0.91 6.93 8.85
C ARG A 305 -2.24 6.37 9.35
N ALA A 306 -3.27 6.41 8.53
CA ALA A 306 -4.59 5.87 8.90
C ALA A 306 -4.55 4.37 9.23
N ALA A 307 -3.75 3.60 8.49
CA ALA A 307 -3.55 2.17 8.75
C ALA A 307 -2.92 1.93 10.11
N ALA A 308 -1.85 2.66 10.43
CA ALA A 308 -1.15 2.50 11.71
C ALA A 308 -2.01 2.93 12.89
N GLU A 309 -2.74 4.04 12.79
CA GLU A 309 -3.68 4.52 13.81
C GLU A 309 -4.78 3.49 14.08
N LEU A 310 -5.37 2.93 13.02
CA LEU A 310 -6.41 1.90 13.14
C LEU A 310 -5.86 0.62 13.77
N VAL A 311 -4.66 0.18 13.38
CA VAL A 311 -3.98 -0.98 14.00
C VAL A 311 -3.74 -0.74 15.48
N LEU A 312 -3.23 0.43 15.89
CA LEU A 312 -3.02 0.76 17.30
C LEU A 312 -4.33 0.80 18.09
N SER A 313 -5.41 1.27 17.48
CA SER A 313 -6.76 1.21 18.07
C SER A 313 -7.19 -0.24 18.32
N MET A 314 -7.05 -1.10 17.29
CA MET A 314 -7.42 -2.52 17.40
C MET A 314 -6.60 -3.28 18.45
N ILE A 315 -5.29 -3.00 18.58
CA ILE A 315 -4.43 -3.60 19.62
C ILE A 315 -4.96 -3.24 21.03
N LYS A 316 -5.58 -2.07 21.18
CA LYS A 316 -6.20 -1.61 22.45
C LYS A 316 -7.64 -2.11 22.61
N GLY A 317 -8.15 -2.96 21.74
CA GLY A 317 -9.51 -3.49 21.79
C GLY A 317 -10.55 -2.64 21.04
N GLY A 318 -10.10 -1.72 20.19
CA GLY A 318 -10.99 -0.94 19.32
C GLY A 318 -11.68 -1.82 18.25
N PRO A 319 -12.77 -1.33 17.65
CA PRO A 319 -13.58 -2.10 16.70
C PRO A 319 -12.87 -2.30 15.36
N VAL A 320 -13.31 -3.32 14.62
CA VAL A 320 -13.03 -3.46 13.19
C VAL A 320 -13.70 -2.32 12.43
N ALA A 321 -12.97 -1.69 11.51
CA ALA A 321 -13.47 -0.55 10.74
C ALA A 321 -12.94 -0.56 9.30
N THR A 322 -13.70 0.09 8.42
CA THR A 322 -13.28 0.40 7.04
C THR A 322 -13.20 1.91 6.89
N VAL A 323 -12.05 2.40 6.44
CA VAL A 323 -11.83 3.81 6.12
C VAL A 323 -11.54 3.92 4.62
N THR A 324 -12.24 4.82 3.93
CA THR A 324 -12.03 5.10 2.51
C THR A 324 -11.47 6.51 2.34
N LEU A 325 -10.31 6.61 1.71
CA LEU A 325 -9.65 7.88 1.40
C LEU A 325 -9.99 8.29 -0.03
N PRO A 326 -10.15 9.58 -0.31
CA PRO A 326 -10.49 10.08 -1.64
C PRO A 326 -9.34 9.91 -2.62
N THR A 327 -9.69 9.87 -3.91
CA THR A 327 -8.80 10.14 -5.04
C THR A 327 -9.28 11.42 -5.74
N ARG A 328 -8.41 12.07 -6.52
CA ARG A 328 -8.72 13.30 -7.26
C ARG A 328 -8.11 13.24 -8.65
N TYR A 329 -8.85 13.67 -9.63
CA TYR A 329 -8.32 13.86 -10.97
C TYR A 329 -7.70 15.25 -11.12
N GLU A 330 -6.53 15.32 -11.73
CA GLU A 330 -5.80 16.55 -12.05
C GLU A 330 -5.51 16.57 -13.56
N ALA A 331 -6.27 17.35 -14.30
CA ALA A 331 -6.01 17.61 -15.71
C ALA A 331 -4.71 18.41 -15.89
N ARG A 332 -3.87 17.97 -16.82
CA ARG A 332 -2.60 18.62 -17.18
C ARG A 332 -2.43 18.65 -18.71
N ASP A 333 -1.18 18.62 -19.17
CA ASP A 333 -0.86 18.86 -20.57
C ASP A 333 -1.19 17.67 -21.50
N THR A 334 -1.42 16.47 -20.95
CA THR A 334 -1.65 15.25 -21.75
C THR A 334 -3.11 14.90 -22.00
N THR A 335 -4.07 15.69 -21.56
CA THR A 335 -5.47 15.58 -21.95
C THR A 335 -5.86 16.76 -22.82
N ARG A 336 -6.27 16.50 -24.07
CA ARG A 336 -6.61 17.52 -25.06
C ARG A 336 -7.84 17.11 -25.87
N PRO A 337 -8.56 18.07 -26.44
CA PRO A 337 -9.67 17.76 -27.35
C PRO A 337 -9.23 16.87 -28.51
N VAL A 338 -10.12 15.99 -28.95
CA VAL A 338 -9.90 15.18 -30.17
C VAL A 338 -9.77 16.11 -31.37
N VAL A 339 -8.69 15.99 -32.13
CA VAL A 339 -8.48 16.77 -33.36
C VAL A 339 -9.58 16.47 -34.37
N GLY A 340 -10.40 17.47 -34.69
CA GLY A 340 -11.54 17.34 -35.61
C GLY A 340 -12.90 17.17 -34.97
N ALA A 341 -13.05 17.15 -33.65
CA ALA A 341 -14.33 17.28 -32.99
C ALA A 341 -14.70 18.75 -32.93
N SER A 342 -15.68 19.17 -33.77
CA SER A 342 -16.36 20.45 -33.58
C SER A 342 -17.07 20.40 -32.25
N ILE A 343 -16.68 21.25 -31.30
CA ILE A 343 -17.42 21.47 -30.05
C ILE A 343 -18.73 22.15 -30.46
N GLY A 344 -19.83 21.37 -30.53
CA GLY A 344 -21.19 21.85 -30.78
C GLY A 344 -21.84 22.27 -29.48
#